data_7cbeadd223852b19166b0fae0506805b
#
_entry.id   7cbeadd223852b19166b0fae0506805b
#
_cell.length_a   1.000
_cell.length_b   1.000
_cell.length_c   1.000
_cell.angle_alpha   90.00
_cell.angle_beta   90.00
_cell.angle_gamma   90.00
#
_symmetry.space_group_name_H-M   'P 1'
#
loop_
_entity.id
_entity.type
_entity.pdbx_description
1 polymer ?
#
loop_
_entity_poly.entity_id
_entity_poly.type
_entity_poly.pdbx_seq_one_letter_code
_entity_poly.pdbx_strand_id
1 'polypeptide(L)'
;MESKTGQKKDMRSYRLVTALSVLAILMTLMVKISAHSGSAAFDPKDKKVSTVHSKKDSVKSVEAFSKVYSVLMSPRCVNCHPAGDVPLQGDDSHLHAMLPQRGKDGKGILTMKCTNCHQSENTLGTHTPPGNPNWHLPPADMKMVFEGKSARELAKQLVDPAQNGHKDMKALIDHADDDLVLWGWEPGDGRTLPPLSHKEFKEAWITWLKNGAYAP
;
A
#
# COMPACT_ATOMS: atom_id res chain seq x y z
N MET A 1 -51.51 21.22 -42.28
CA MET A 1 -50.24 21.75 -42.80
C MET A 1 -49.98 23.08 -42.11
N GLU A 2 -49.29 23.07 -40.97
CA GLU A 2 -48.93 24.31 -40.29
C GLU A 2 -47.42 24.32 -40.03
N SER A 3 -46.82 25.45 -40.36
CA SER A 3 -45.40 25.73 -40.55
C SER A 3 -44.63 25.83 -39.25
N LYS A 4 -43.59 25.00 -39.09
CA LYS A 4 -42.58 25.14 -38.06
C LYS A 4 -41.43 26.04 -38.60
N THR A 5 -41.56 27.34 -38.48
CA THR A 5 -40.44 28.27 -38.74
C THR A 5 -40.51 29.44 -37.75
N GLY A 6 -39.87 29.33 -36.60
CA GLY A 6 -39.84 30.43 -35.64
C GLY A 6 -38.90 30.34 -34.47
N GLN A 7 -38.06 29.27 -34.35
CA GLN A 7 -37.34 29.05 -33.08
C GLN A 7 -35.79 28.97 -33.20
N LYS A 8 -35.23 29.44 -34.33
CA LYS A 8 -33.75 29.37 -34.54
C LYS A 8 -32.97 30.68 -34.37
N LYS A 9 -33.64 31.80 -34.10
CA LYS A 9 -32.98 33.09 -33.98
C LYS A 9 -32.53 33.51 -32.58
N ASP A 10 -33.07 32.89 -31.52
CA ASP A 10 -32.86 33.38 -30.15
C ASP A 10 -31.63 32.73 -29.44
N MET A 11 -31.16 31.60 -29.92
CA MET A 11 -30.05 30.87 -29.28
C MET A 11 -28.64 31.42 -29.59
N ARG A 12 -28.49 32.29 -30.61
CA ARG A 12 -27.18 32.87 -30.93
C ARG A 12 -26.86 34.11 -30.08
N SER A 13 -27.84 34.87 -29.67
CA SER A 13 -27.66 36.06 -28.82
C SER A 13 -27.31 35.70 -27.39
N TYR A 14 -27.86 34.63 -26.82
CA TYR A 14 -27.53 34.18 -25.46
C TYR A 14 -26.11 33.62 -25.34
N ARG A 15 -25.56 32.99 -26.38
CA ARG A 15 -24.17 32.50 -26.38
C ARG A 15 -23.10 33.58 -26.46
N LEU A 16 -23.44 34.74 -27.04
CA LEU A 16 -22.48 35.87 -27.10
C LEU A 16 -22.42 36.67 -25.80
N VAL A 17 -23.55 36.79 -25.10
CA VAL A 17 -23.61 37.53 -23.83
C VAL A 17 -22.97 36.74 -22.68
N THR A 18 -23.10 35.41 -22.66
CA THR A 18 -22.46 34.57 -21.64
C THR A 18 -20.95 34.45 -21.84
N ALA A 19 -20.43 34.49 -23.05
CA ALA A 19 -19.00 34.48 -23.35
C ALA A 19 -18.27 35.75 -22.90
N LEU A 20 -18.91 36.89 -23.04
CA LEU A 20 -18.35 38.19 -22.65
C LEU A 20 -18.35 38.41 -21.13
N SER A 21 -19.33 37.87 -20.40
CA SER A 21 -19.40 37.99 -18.93
C SER A 21 -18.37 37.07 -18.24
N VAL A 22 -18.04 35.90 -18.80
CA VAL A 22 -17.00 35.00 -18.23
C VAL A 22 -15.60 35.59 -18.46
N LEU A 23 -15.36 36.29 -19.56
CA LEU A 23 -14.05 36.90 -19.86
C LEU A 23 -13.78 38.13 -18.94
N ALA A 24 -14.81 38.88 -18.54
CA ALA A 24 -14.70 40.03 -17.64
C ALA A 24 -14.41 39.60 -16.20
N ILE A 25 -14.92 38.43 -15.74
CA ILE A 25 -14.68 37.89 -14.40
C ILE A 25 -13.25 37.33 -14.28
N LEU A 26 -12.69 36.75 -15.34
CA LEU A 26 -11.32 36.22 -15.36
C LEU A 26 -10.25 37.32 -15.36
N MET A 27 -10.52 38.52 -15.88
CA MET A 27 -9.56 39.62 -15.85
C MET A 27 -9.50 40.37 -14.50
N THR A 28 -10.52 40.28 -13.64
CA THR A 28 -10.51 40.96 -12.32
C THR A 28 -9.87 40.11 -11.21
N LEU A 29 -9.56 38.82 -11.46
CA LEU A 29 -8.90 37.94 -10.49
C LEU A 29 -7.37 37.93 -10.57
N MET A 30 -6.78 38.58 -11.56
CA MET A 30 -5.32 38.57 -11.80
C MET A 30 -4.53 39.73 -11.16
N VAL A 31 -5.14 40.56 -10.35
CA VAL A 31 -4.45 41.70 -9.70
C VAL A 31 -4.65 41.65 -8.20
N LYS A 32 -4.07 40.66 -7.52
CA LYS A 32 -3.65 40.72 -6.10
C LYS A 32 -2.78 39.51 -5.73
N ILE A 33 -1.65 39.33 -6.39
CA ILE A 33 -0.54 38.57 -5.83
C ILE A 33 0.52 39.62 -5.47
N SER A 34 0.40 40.21 -4.30
CA SER A 34 1.49 40.95 -3.69
C SER A 34 2.59 39.96 -3.31
N ALA A 35 3.71 40.07 -3.99
CA ALA A 35 4.94 39.40 -3.63
C ALA A 35 5.36 39.80 -2.23
N HIS A 36 5.16 38.92 -1.24
CA HIS A 36 5.84 39.00 0.02
C HIS A 36 7.15 38.21 -0.11
N SER A 37 8.15 38.87 -0.69
CA SER A 37 9.53 38.39 -0.65
C SER A 37 10.09 38.69 0.74
N GLY A 38 9.71 37.86 1.72
CA GLY A 38 10.45 37.72 2.96
C GLY A 38 11.71 36.91 2.66
N SER A 39 12.82 37.59 2.38
CA SER A 39 14.14 36.99 2.37
C SER A 39 14.50 36.57 3.79
N ALA A 40 14.10 35.35 4.18
CA ALA A 40 14.68 34.70 5.35
C ALA A 40 16.14 34.39 5.03
N ALA A 41 17.05 35.10 5.68
CA ALA A 41 18.48 34.83 5.59
C ALA A 41 18.74 33.36 5.97
N PHE A 42 19.23 32.59 5.03
CA PHE A 42 19.56 31.18 5.22
C PHE A 42 20.82 31.07 6.07
N ASP A 43 20.70 30.65 7.33
CA ASP A 43 21.84 30.43 8.22
C ASP A 43 22.54 29.11 7.84
N PRO A 44 23.82 29.12 7.39
CA PRO A 44 24.55 27.91 7.00
C PRO A 44 24.73 26.90 8.14
N LYS A 45 24.50 27.29 9.40
CA LYS A 45 24.65 26.39 10.57
C LYS A 45 23.50 25.38 10.67
N ASP A 46 22.29 25.73 10.25
CA ASP A 46 21.13 24.82 10.29
C ASP A 46 21.26 23.67 9.30
N LYS A 47 21.94 23.88 8.16
CA LYS A 47 22.13 22.85 7.14
C LYS A 47 23.03 21.69 7.61
N LYS A 48 23.97 21.96 8.52
CA LYS A 48 24.93 20.95 9.01
C LYS A 48 24.32 20.08 10.12
N VAL A 49 23.46 20.63 10.94
CA VAL A 49 22.73 19.89 11.99
C VAL A 49 21.66 18.99 11.37
N SER A 50 20.91 19.48 10.39
CA SER A 50 19.89 18.71 9.68
C SER A 50 20.49 17.54 8.90
N THR A 51 21.66 17.69 8.25
CA THR A 51 22.30 16.61 7.49
C THR A 51 22.91 15.53 8.37
N VAL A 52 23.42 15.85 9.55
CA VAL A 52 24.00 14.86 10.49
C VAL A 52 22.88 14.05 11.14
N HIS A 53 21.79 14.67 11.55
CA HIS A 53 20.63 13.97 12.12
C HIS A 53 19.99 13.07 11.07
N SER A 54 19.77 13.56 9.85
CA SER A 54 19.25 12.79 8.71
C SER A 54 20.12 11.55 8.37
N LYS A 55 21.44 11.68 8.41
CA LYS A 55 22.33 10.52 8.14
C LYS A 55 22.25 9.46 9.22
N LYS A 56 22.14 9.83 10.50
CA LYS A 56 21.97 8.89 11.61
C LYS A 56 20.62 8.18 11.52
N ASP A 57 19.56 8.91 11.23
CA ASP A 57 18.22 8.36 11.08
C ASP A 57 18.13 7.41 9.87
N SER A 58 18.79 7.75 8.74
CA SER A 58 18.82 6.88 7.57
C SER A 58 19.53 5.54 7.83
N VAL A 59 20.67 5.55 8.53
CA VAL A 59 21.37 4.31 8.92
C VAL A 59 20.48 3.45 9.81
N LYS A 60 19.91 4.04 10.87
CA LYS A 60 19.03 3.33 11.79
C LYS A 60 17.78 2.77 11.09
N SER A 61 17.22 3.53 10.15
CA SER A 61 16.07 3.10 9.34
C SER A 61 16.44 1.88 8.47
N VAL A 62 17.56 1.93 7.74
CA VAL A 62 18.02 0.83 6.88
C VAL A 62 18.33 -0.43 7.70
N GLU A 63 18.99 -0.30 8.86
CA GLU A 63 19.26 -1.43 9.76
C GLU A 63 17.97 -2.06 10.27
N ALA A 64 16.98 -1.25 10.66
CA ALA A 64 15.68 -1.74 11.07
C ALA A 64 14.95 -2.44 9.92
N PHE A 65 15.03 -1.89 8.69
CA PHE A 65 14.42 -2.52 7.52
C PHE A 65 15.04 -3.88 7.18
N SER A 66 16.32 -4.08 7.42
CA SER A 66 16.95 -5.40 7.20
C SER A 66 16.29 -6.50 8.04
N LYS A 67 15.89 -6.19 9.27
CA LYS A 67 15.12 -7.08 10.15
C LYS A 67 13.69 -7.29 9.62
N VAL A 68 13.02 -6.21 9.22
CA VAL A 68 11.69 -6.27 8.59
C VAL A 68 11.73 -7.15 7.35
N TYR A 69 12.69 -6.94 6.46
CA TYR A 69 12.86 -7.68 5.22
C TYR A 69 13.00 -9.19 5.46
N SER A 70 13.78 -9.62 6.47
CA SER A 70 13.93 -11.04 6.78
C SER A 70 12.60 -11.71 7.15
N VAL A 71 11.69 -10.99 7.81
CA VAL A 71 10.34 -11.48 8.14
C VAL A 71 9.44 -11.48 6.91
N LEU A 72 9.41 -10.39 6.13
CA LEU A 72 8.57 -10.27 4.95
C LEU A 72 8.93 -11.30 3.86
N MET A 73 10.19 -11.76 3.83
CA MET A 73 10.64 -12.82 2.92
C MET A 73 10.46 -14.23 3.50
N SER A 74 9.91 -14.37 4.72
CA SER A 74 9.54 -15.69 5.24
C SER A 74 8.34 -16.28 4.49
N PRO A 75 8.19 -17.62 4.44
CA PRO A 75 7.03 -18.23 3.80
C PRO A 75 5.68 -17.74 4.33
N ARG A 76 5.64 -17.33 5.61
CA ARG A 76 4.39 -16.83 6.24
C ARG A 76 3.88 -15.53 5.61
N CYS A 77 4.77 -14.74 5.01
CA CYS A 77 4.43 -13.49 4.34
C CYS A 77 4.41 -13.68 2.81
N VAL A 78 5.48 -14.24 2.23
CA VAL A 78 5.61 -14.40 0.77
C VAL A 78 4.46 -15.23 0.18
N ASN A 79 3.98 -16.27 0.87
CA ASN A 79 2.92 -17.14 0.35
C ASN A 79 1.61 -16.40 0.08
N CYS A 80 1.31 -15.36 0.85
CA CYS A 80 0.14 -14.48 0.62
C CYS A 80 0.45 -13.29 -0.30
N HIS A 81 1.72 -13.02 -0.58
CA HIS A 81 2.18 -11.90 -1.41
C HIS A 81 2.93 -12.37 -2.67
N PRO A 82 2.36 -13.32 -3.47
CA PRO A 82 2.98 -13.86 -4.67
C PRO A 82 3.00 -12.85 -5.82
N ALA A 83 3.93 -13.03 -6.74
CA ALA A 83 3.98 -12.27 -7.99
C ALA A 83 2.78 -12.59 -8.91
N GLY A 84 2.33 -13.86 -8.91
CA GLY A 84 1.18 -14.34 -9.67
C GLY A 84 -0.17 -14.14 -8.98
N ASP A 85 -1.19 -14.79 -9.55
CA ASP A 85 -2.56 -14.81 -9.02
C ASP A 85 -2.88 -16.09 -8.24
N VAL A 86 -1.99 -17.08 -8.28
CA VAL A 86 -2.03 -18.27 -7.42
C VAL A 86 -1.20 -17.99 -6.19
N PRO A 87 -1.73 -18.20 -4.96
CA PRO A 87 -0.93 -18.10 -3.75
C PRO A 87 0.16 -19.17 -3.72
N LEU A 88 1.19 -18.95 -2.89
CA LEU A 88 2.16 -19.98 -2.58
C LEU A 88 1.73 -20.73 -1.33
N GLN A 89 2.33 -21.91 -1.08
CA GLN A 89 2.13 -22.70 0.13
C GLN A 89 3.40 -23.42 0.56
N GLY A 90 3.38 -23.98 1.77
CA GLY A 90 4.51 -24.70 2.33
C GLY A 90 5.60 -23.76 2.86
N ASP A 91 6.63 -24.35 3.44
CA ASP A 91 7.81 -23.64 3.94
C ASP A 91 8.85 -23.38 2.84
N ASP A 92 8.69 -24.04 1.71
CA ASP A 92 9.46 -23.86 0.47
C ASP A 92 8.81 -22.89 -0.52
N SER A 93 7.63 -22.33 -0.17
CA SER A 93 6.90 -21.36 -0.99
C SER A 93 6.61 -21.82 -2.41
N HIS A 94 6.25 -23.10 -2.61
CA HIS A 94 5.81 -23.61 -3.91
C HIS A 94 4.37 -23.15 -4.23
N LEU A 95 3.96 -23.24 -5.50
CA LEU A 95 2.59 -22.89 -5.91
C LEU A 95 1.57 -23.75 -5.13
N HIS A 96 0.49 -23.12 -4.70
CA HIS A 96 -0.59 -23.79 -3.99
C HIS A 96 -1.13 -24.97 -4.81
N ALA A 97 -1.13 -26.18 -4.24
CA ALA A 97 -1.43 -27.41 -4.95
C ALA A 97 -2.78 -27.43 -5.66
N MET A 98 -3.80 -26.77 -5.12
CA MET A 98 -5.13 -26.64 -5.71
C MET A 98 -5.23 -25.55 -6.77
N LEU A 99 -4.16 -24.77 -7.00
CA LEU A 99 -4.08 -23.65 -7.96
C LEU A 99 -5.26 -22.65 -7.88
N PRO A 100 -5.74 -22.25 -6.69
CA PRO A 100 -6.82 -21.29 -6.57
C PRO A 100 -6.36 -19.94 -7.14
N GLN A 101 -7.23 -19.27 -7.86
CA GLN A 101 -6.95 -17.94 -8.39
C GLN A 101 -7.35 -16.87 -7.36
N ARG A 102 -6.56 -15.80 -7.25
CA ARG A 102 -6.79 -14.64 -6.37
C ARG A 102 -8.24 -14.11 -6.41
N GLY A 103 -8.82 -14.01 -7.60
CA GLY A 103 -10.08 -13.29 -7.79
C GLY A 103 -9.91 -11.77 -7.60
N LYS A 104 -10.97 -11.02 -7.89
CA LYS A 104 -10.93 -9.55 -7.84
C LYS A 104 -10.63 -9.01 -6.43
N ASP A 105 -11.25 -9.61 -5.43
CA ASP A 105 -11.23 -9.19 -4.02
C ASP A 105 -10.20 -9.95 -3.16
N GLY A 106 -9.36 -10.77 -3.77
CA GLY A 106 -8.38 -11.61 -3.07
C GLY A 106 -8.97 -12.87 -2.42
N LYS A 107 -10.28 -13.10 -2.50
CA LYS A 107 -11.00 -14.18 -1.80
C LYS A 107 -11.29 -15.41 -2.66
N GLY A 108 -10.60 -15.53 -3.78
CA GLY A 108 -10.78 -16.61 -4.74
C GLY A 108 -11.88 -16.32 -5.77
N ILE A 109 -11.91 -17.12 -6.84
CA ILE A 109 -12.97 -17.04 -7.87
C ILE A 109 -14.23 -17.81 -7.43
N LEU A 110 -15.34 -17.59 -8.14
CA LEU A 110 -16.66 -18.10 -7.76
C LEU A 110 -16.68 -19.61 -7.47
N THR A 111 -16.00 -20.40 -8.29
CA THR A 111 -15.95 -21.87 -8.18
C THR A 111 -14.93 -22.39 -7.16
N MET A 112 -14.00 -21.52 -6.70
CA MET A 112 -12.93 -21.90 -5.77
C MET A 112 -12.65 -20.72 -4.82
N LYS A 113 -13.56 -20.51 -3.88
CA LYS A 113 -13.37 -19.54 -2.81
C LYS A 113 -12.37 -20.06 -1.79
N CYS A 114 -11.51 -19.18 -1.27
CA CYS A 114 -10.55 -19.53 -0.23
C CYS A 114 -11.22 -20.19 0.98
N THR A 115 -12.39 -19.67 1.37
CA THR A 115 -13.20 -20.16 2.50
C THR A 115 -13.81 -21.56 2.28
N ASN A 116 -13.71 -22.15 1.10
CA ASN A 116 -14.12 -23.56 0.92
C ASN A 116 -13.22 -24.52 1.71
N CYS A 117 -11.95 -24.14 1.94
CA CYS A 117 -10.96 -24.94 2.67
C CYS A 117 -10.40 -24.22 3.90
N HIS A 118 -10.24 -22.89 3.84
CA HIS A 118 -9.72 -22.08 4.95
C HIS A 118 -10.87 -21.61 5.83
N GLN A 119 -10.98 -22.19 7.02
CA GLN A 119 -12.01 -21.83 8.00
C GLN A 119 -11.61 -20.61 8.82
N SER A 120 -12.45 -20.20 9.78
CA SER A 120 -12.16 -19.07 10.68
C SER A 120 -10.97 -19.33 11.64
N GLU A 121 -10.60 -20.59 11.82
CA GLU A 121 -9.51 -21.04 12.69
C GLU A 121 -8.66 -22.08 11.98
N ASN A 122 -7.42 -22.27 12.44
CA ASN A 122 -6.56 -23.35 11.93
C ASN A 122 -7.22 -24.70 12.17
N THR A 123 -7.29 -25.53 11.12
CA THR A 123 -7.73 -26.92 11.27
C THR A 123 -6.67 -27.70 12.06
N LEU A 124 -7.11 -28.54 13.01
CA LEU A 124 -6.20 -29.35 13.81
C LEU A 124 -5.43 -30.37 12.96
N GLY A 125 -4.16 -30.53 13.28
CA GLY A 125 -3.25 -31.49 12.63
C GLY A 125 -2.16 -30.81 11.82
N THR A 126 -1.09 -31.60 11.55
CA THR A 126 0.09 -31.11 10.85
C THR A 126 -0.21 -30.84 9.37
N HIS A 127 0.16 -29.67 8.87
CA HIS A 127 -0.02 -29.21 7.50
C HIS A 127 -1.48 -29.19 7.00
N THR A 128 -2.46 -29.24 7.87
CA THR A 128 -3.88 -29.04 7.55
C THR A 128 -4.13 -27.61 7.06
N PRO A 129 -5.26 -27.34 6.35
CA PRO A 129 -5.57 -25.98 5.91
C PRO A 129 -5.54 -24.98 7.07
N PRO A 130 -4.73 -23.91 7.00
CA PRO A 130 -4.75 -22.86 8.00
C PRO A 130 -6.02 -22.04 7.89
N GLY A 131 -6.38 -21.33 8.96
CA GLY A 131 -7.61 -20.54 9.01
C GLY A 131 -7.42 -19.17 9.63
N ASN A 132 -8.28 -18.27 9.22
CA ASN A 132 -8.45 -16.92 9.79
C ASN A 132 -9.81 -16.38 9.31
N PRO A 133 -10.58 -15.66 10.12
CA PRO A 133 -11.88 -15.10 9.71
C PRO A 133 -11.81 -14.22 8.47
N ASN A 134 -10.66 -13.58 8.24
CA ASN A 134 -10.39 -12.69 7.13
C ASN A 134 -9.45 -13.29 6.07
N TRP A 135 -9.47 -14.62 5.87
CA TRP A 135 -8.55 -15.28 4.93
C TRP A 135 -8.70 -14.76 3.50
N HIS A 136 -7.70 -14.05 3.01
CA HIS A 136 -7.65 -13.50 1.65
C HIS A 136 -6.22 -13.13 1.24
N LEU A 137 -6.00 -13.01 -0.06
CA LEU A 137 -4.82 -12.34 -0.64
C LEU A 137 -5.10 -10.83 -0.77
N PRO A 138 -4.10 -9.97 -0.90
CA PRO A 138 -4.33 -8.62 -1.38
C PRO A 138 -5.12 -8.63 -2.70
N PRO A 139 -6.03 -7.68 -2.96
CA PRO A 139 -6.89 -7.70 -4.15
C PRO A 139 -6.10 -7.58 -5.45
N ALA A 140 -6.73 -7.92 -6.58
CA ALA A 140 -6.05 -8.01 -7.87
C ALA A 140 -5.49 -6.68 -8.38
N ASP A 141 -6.10 -5.57 -8.03
CA ASP A 141 -5.68 -4.21 -8.36
C ASP A 141 -4.60 -3.64 -7.41
N MET A 142 -4.31 -4.35 -6.31
CA MET A 142 -3.31 -3.94 -5.31
C MET A 142 -2.59 -5.17 -4.72
N LYS A 143 -1.89 -5.91 -5.55
CA LYS A 143 -1.33 -7.24 -5.21
C LYS A 143 -0.31 -7.24 -4.08
N MET A 144 0.38 -6.13 -3.79
CA MET A 144 1.42 -6.06 -2.76
C MET A 144 2.43 -7.22 -2.84
N VAL A 145 3.11 -7.34 -3.98
CA VAL A 145 4.02 -8.47 -4.27
C VAL A 145 5.27 -8.39 -3.39
N PHE A 146 5.61 -9.49 -2.70
CA PHE A 146 6.89 -9.65 -1.99
C PHE A 146 7.80 -10.63 -2.71
N GLU A 147 7.23 -11.67 -3.31
CA GLU A 147 7.98 -12.68 -4.03
C GLU A 147 8.97 -12.07 -5.03
N GLY A 148 10.24 -12.48 -4.95
CA GLY A 148 11.30 -12.04 -5.85
C GLY A 148 11.78 -10.60 -5.68
N LYS A 149 11.23 -9.82 -4.74
CA LYS A 149 11.66 -8.44 -4.52
C LYS A 149 12.93 -8.34 -3.68
N SER A 150 13.84 -7.49 -4.13
CA SER A 150 14.97 -7.05 -3.29
C SER A 150 14.50 -6.20 -2.11
N ALA A 151 15.33 -6.11 -1.08
CA ALA A 151 15.05 -5.26 0.09
C ALA A 151 14.76 -3.80 -0.31
N ARG A 152 15.52 -3.28 -1.28
CA ARG A 152 15.32 -1.91 -1.79
C ARG A 152 13.99 -1.71 -2.49
N GLU A 153 13.59 -2.66 -3.34
CA GLU A 153 12.30 -2.59 -4.07
C GLU A 153 11.14 -2.72 -3.11
N LEU A 154 11.22 -3.65 -2.16
CA LEU A 154 10.17 -3.86 -1.18
C LEU A 154 10.01 -2.66 -0.24
N ALA A 155 11.12 -2.08 0.26
CA ALA A 155 11.08 -0.88 1.08
C ALA A 155 10.36 0.29 0.38
N LYS A 156 10.66 0.51 -0.90
CA LYS A 156 10.01 1.56 -1.70
C LYS A 156 8.53 1.27 -1.91
N GLN A 157 8.18 0.03 -2.26
CA GLN A 157 6.79 -0.38 -2.49
C GLN A 157 5.92 -0.17 -1.25
N LEU A 158 6.41 -0.54 -0.07
CA LEU A 158 5.66 -0.49 1.18
C LEU A 158 5.26 0.93 1.60
N VAL A 159 6.00 1.95 1.21
CA VAL A 159 5.69 3.35 1.54
C VAL A 159 5.14 4.16 0.36
N ASP A 160 4.96 3.54 -0.79
CA ASP A 160 4.31 4.16 -1.95
C ASP A 160 2.79 3.97 -1.86
N PRO A 161 1.99 5.04 -1.65
CA PRO A 161 0.53 4.93 -1.55
C PRO A 161 -0.12 4.30 -2.79
N ALA A 162 0.48 4.44 -3.96
CA ALA A 162 -0.02 3.82 -5.19
C ALA A 162 0.19 2.29 -5.21
N GLN A 163 1.02 1.74 -4.33
CA GLN A 163 1.38 0.33 -4.29
C GLN A 163 1.08 -0.36 -2.95
N ASN A 164 0.74 0.40 -1.89
CA ASN A 164 0.55 -0.14 -0.54
C ASN A 164 -0.92 -0.15 -0.06
N GLY A 165 -1.88 0.00 -0.98
CA GLY A 165 -3.29 0.08 -0.63
C GLY A 165 -3.67 1.43 -0.02
N HIS A 166 -3.00 2.50 -0.44
CA HIS A 166 -3.23 3.89 0.00
C HIS A 166 -3.03 4.11 1.51
N LYS A 167 -2.19 3.27 2.15
CA LYS A 167 -1.90 3.39 3.58
C LYS A 167 -0.97 4.56 3.85
N ASP A 168 -1.36 5.44 4.76
CA ASP A 168 -0.50 6.44 5.36
C ASP A 168 0.39 5.83 6.46
N MET A 169 1.23 6.65 7.08
CA MET A 169 2.16 6.21 8.13
C MET A 169 1.44 5.53 9.31
N LYS A 170 0.29 6.08 9.74
CA LYS A 170 -0.48 5.52 10.83
C LYS A 170 -1.06 4.16 10.45
N ALA A 171 -1.69 4.07 9.29
CA ALA A 171 -2.28 2.83 8.78
C ALA A 171 -1.22 1.74 8.56
N LEU A 172 0.02 2.11 8.13
CA LEU A 172 1.14 1.17 8.04
C LEU A 172 1.57 0.63 9.41
N ILE A 173 1.59 1.48 10.44
CA ILE A 173 1.92 1.05 11.81
C ILE A 173 0.84 0.12 12.34
N ASP A 174 -0.44 0.49 12.19
CA ASP A 174 -1.58 -0.29 12.65
C ASP A 174 -1.67 -1.65 11.93
N HIS A 175 -1.34 -1.69 10.63
CA HIS A 175 -1.34 -2.92 9.82
C HIS A 175 -0.46 -4.04 10.37
N ALA A 176 0.58 -3.72 11.11
CA ALA A 176 1.41 -4.74 11.76
C ALA A 176 0.64 -5.59 12.80
N ASP A 177 -0.51 -5.13 13.24
CA ASP A 177 -1.39 -5.81 14.21
C ASP A 177 -2.68 -6.36 13.57
N ASP A 178 -2.83 -6.30 12.24
CA ASP A 178 -3.97 -6.89 11.56
C ASP A 178 -4.00 -8.43 11.75
N ASP A 179 -5.18 -9.01 11.88
CA ASP A 179 -5.38 -10.43 12.17
C ASP A 179 -4.62 -11.37 11.23
N LEU A 180 -4.59 -11.07 9.92
CA LEU A 180 -3.83 -11.86 8.95
C LEU A 180 -2.31 -11.71 9.09
N VAL A 181 -1.82 -10.56 9.57
CA VAL A 181 -0.40 -10.36 9.87
C VAL A 181 -0.04 -11.15 11.13
N LEU A 182 -0.86 -11.06 12.19
CA LEU A 182 -0.68 -11.82 13.43
C LEU A 182 -0.71 -13.33 13.20
N TRP A 183 -1.57 -13.80 12.28
CA TRP A 183 -1.59 -15.21 11.87
C TRP A 183 -0.22 -15.73 11.43
N GLY A 184 0.65 -14.91 10.87
CA GLY A 184 2.01 -15.29 10.50
C GLY A 184 2.82 -15.94 11.63
N TRP A 185 2.49 -15.64 12.88
CA TRP A 185 3.10 -16.21 14.10
C TRP A 185 2.28 -17.32 14.75
N GLU A 186 1.08 -17.58 14.22
CA GLU A 186 0.20 -18.69 14.64
C GLU A 186 -0.26 -19.52 13.44
N PRO A 187 0.66 -20.02 12.59
CA PRO A 187 0.31 -20.60 11.30
C PRO A 187 -0.26 -22.03 11.36
N GLY A 188 -0.45 -22.58 12.55
CA GLY A 188 -0.83 -23.97 12.77
C GLY A 188 0.34 -24.95 12.73
N ASP A 189 0.06 -26.21 13.07
CA ASP A 189 1.06 -27.24 13.29
C ASP A 189 1.90 -27.56 12.04
N GLY A 190 3.19 -27.83 12.27
CA GLY A 190 4.13 -28.26 11.23
C GLY A 190 4.66 -27.14 10.31
N ARG A 191 4.40 -25.86 10.64
CA ARG A 191 4.86 -24.72 9.83
C ARG A 191 5.95 -23.93 10.57
N THR A 192 6.99 -23.55 9.83
CA THR A 192 8.08 -22.72 10.34
C THR A 192 7.58 -21.30 10.62
N LEU A 193 7.94 -20.76 11.79
CA LEU A 193 7.64 -19.37 12.17
C LEU A 193 8.58 -18.38 11.44
N PRO A 194 8.19 -17.10 11.33
CA PRO A 194 9.11 -16.05 10.89
C PRO A 194 10.38 -15.99 11.76
N PRO A 195 11.51 -15.45 11.23
CA PRO A 195 12.81 -15.47 11.92
C PRO A 195 12.88 -14.57 13.17
N LEU A 196 11.92 -13.67 13.35
CA LEU A 196 11.78 -12.82 14.54
C LEU A 196 10.42 -13.04 15.16
N SER A 197 10.31 -12.80 16.49
CA SER A 197 9.00 -12.70 17.11
C SER A 197 8.18 -11.53 16.55
N HIS A 198 6.85 -11.58 16.64
CA HIS A 198 5.99 -10.47 16.22
C HIS A 198 6.39 -9.13 16.89
N LYS A 199 6.73 -9.18 18.20
CA LYS A 199 7.19 -8.00 18.94
C LYS A 199 8.45 -7.39 18.31
N GLU A 200 9.47 -8.18 18.02
CA GLU A 200 10.72 -7.71 17.42
C GLU A 200 10.48 -7.18 15.98
N PHE A 201 9.65 -7.87 15.21
CA PHE A 201 9.22 -7.38 13.89
C PHE A 201 8.54 -6.01 13.99
N LYS A 202 7.55 -5.88 14.87
CA LYS A 202 6.80 -4.63 15.05
C LYS A 202 7.70 -3.48 15.53
N GLU A 203 8.62 -3.74 16.45
CA GLU A 203 9.60 -2.76 16.90
C GLU A 203 10.52 -2.29 15.73
N ALA A 204 10.99 -3.24 14.92
CA ALA A 204 11.79 -2.92 13.73
C ALA A 204 10.96 -2.16 12.69
N TRP A 205 9.72 -2.57 12.42
CA TRP A 205 8.78 -1.94 11.51
C TRP A 205 8.54 -0.47 11.89
N ILE A 206 8.19 -0.20 13.14
CA ILE A 206 7.97 1.16 13.67
C ILE A 206 9.28 1.98 13.62
N THR A 207 10.41 1.36 13.94
CA THR A 207 11.72 2.02 13.90
C THR A 207 12.05 2.45 12.48
N TRP A 208 11.89 1.56 11.49
CA TRP A 208 12.08 1.87 10.08
C TRP A 208 11.22 3.04 9.64
N LEU A 209 9.90 2.96 9.86
CA LEU A 209 8.94 3.98 9.45
C LEU A 209 9.23 5.34 10.10
N LYS A 210 9.42 5.39 11.42
CA LYS A 210 9.61 6.65 12.16
C LYS A 210 10.97 7.32 11.91
N ASN A 211 11.96 6.59 11.41
CA ASN A 211 13.26 7.16 11.03
C ASN A 211 13.37 7.46 9.53
N GLY A 212 12.24 7.66 8.84
CA GLY A 212 12.17 8.14 7.46
C GLY A 212 11.99 7.06 6.40
N ALA A 213 11.74 5.81 6.78
CA ALA A 213 11.46 4.68 5.88
C ALA A 213 12.46 4.54 4.73
N TYR A 214 13.75 4.74 5.01
CA TYR A 214 14.80 4.67 4.01
C TYR A 214 14.95 3.26 3.44
N ALA A 215 15.10 3.19 2.11
CA ALA A 215 15.40 1.96 1.40
C ALA A 215 16.92 1.66 1.45
N PRO A 216 17.32 0.39 1.68
CA PRO A 216 18.74 -0.01 1.65
C PRO A 216 19.39 0.20 0.29
#